data_53d59d490790ced2e708ad25e58b6339
#
_entry.id   53d59d490790ced2e708ad25e58b6339
#
_cell.length_a   1.000
_cell.length_b   1.000
_cell.length_c   1.000
_cell.angle_alpha   90.00
_cell.angle_beta   90.00
_cell.angle_gamma   90.00
#
_symmetry.space_group_name_H-M   'P 1'
#
loop_
_entity.id
_entity.type
_entity.pdbx_description
1 polymer ?
#
loop_
_entity_poly.entity_id
_entity_poly.type
_entity_poly.pdbx_seq_one_letter_code
_entity_poly.pdbx_strand_id
1 'polypeptide(L)'
;MDKVKEIESSFNHGLTIAERKSIIVSGVKKIESFDNEEFLMETTLGFLIIKGNELEIIKLDTYQGNVSIKGRIDSLMYLDGNGSKKEKENSFLNKLFKWYWNYKFYLYYILSFMVLYFIFY
;
A
#
# COMPACT_ATOMS: atom_id res chain seq x y z
N MET A 1 30.17 -7.16 20.27
CA MET A 1 28.70 -7.25 20.29
C MET A 1 28.03 -5.92 20.12
N ASP A 2 28.45 -4.92 20.85
CA ASP A 2 27.83 -3.60 20.78
C ASP A 2 28.03 -2.91 19.43
N LYS A 3 29.16 -3.14 18.78
CA LYS A 3 29.43 -2.61 17.45
C LYS A 3 28.51 -3.19 16.39
N VAL A 4 28.18 -4.46 16.52
CA VAL A 4 27.24 -5.12 15.59
C VAL A 4 25.83 -4.56 15.78
N LYS A 5 25.43 -4.35 17.03
CA LYS A 5 24.15 -3.74 17.34
C LYS A 5 24.05 -2.30 16.83
N GLU A 6 25.14 -1.53 16.94
CA GLU A 6 25.16 -0.17 16.44
C GLU A 6 25.07 -0.12 14.92
N ILE A 7 25.74 -1.04 14.23
CA ILE A 7 25.64 -1.13 12.78
C ILE A 7 24.23 -1.56 12.36
N GLU A 8 23.66 -2.51 13.08
CA GLU A 8 22.28 -2.93 12.85
C GLU A 8 21.29 -1.81 13.15
N SER A 9 21.58 -0.96 14.14
CA SER A 9 20.68 0.13 14.50
C SER A 9 20.58 1.19 13.41
N SER A 10 21.58 1.33 12.54
CA SER A 10 21.50 2.26 11.41
C SER A 10 20.45 1.82 10.38
N PHE A 11 20.07 0.54 10.41
CA PHE A 11 19.04 -0.02 9.53
C PHE A 11 17.79 -0.41 10.30
N ASN A 12 17.68 0.02 11.55
CA ASN A 12 16.52 -0.32 12.37
C ASN A 12 15.28 0.38 11.85
N HIS A 13 14.20 -0.38 11.89
CA HIS A 13 12.89 0.14 11.55
C HIS A 13 12.34 0.97 12.71
N GLY A 14 11.87 2.15 12.40
CA GLY A 14 11.21 3.01 13.36
C GLY A 14 10.13 3.83 12.68
N LEU A 15 9.19 4.31 13.47
CA LEU A 15 8.09 5.14 13.01
C LEU A 15 7.98 6.37 13.91
N THR A 16 7.84 7.52 13.29
CA THR A 16 7.56 8.77 14.00
C THR A 16 6.37 9.43 13.30
N ILE A 17 5.29 9.62 14.04
CA ILE A 17 4.08 10.25 13.53
C ILE A 17 3.89 11.59 14.23
N ALA A 18 3.67 12.64 13.46
CA ALA A 18 3.42 13.98 13.97
C ALA A 18 2.02 14.42 13.57
N GLU A 19 1.15 14.61 14.57
CA GLU A 19 -0.20 15.16 14.41
C GLU A 19 -1.08 14.46 13.36
N ARG A 20 -0.82 13.20 13.09
CA ARG A 20 -1.50 12.43 12.03
C ARG A 20 -1.36 13.08 10.63
N LYS A 21 -0.42 13.99 10.48
CA LYS A 21 -0.20 14.72 9.22
C LYS A 21 1.09 14.34 8.53
N SER A 22 2.00 13.74 9.26
CA SER A 22 3.27 13.30 8.68
C SER A 22 3.76 12.07 9.39
N ILE A 23 4.51 11.25 8.66
CA ILE A 23 5.14 10.05 9.21
C ILE A 23 6.53 9.92 8.63
N ILE A 24 7.47 9.57 9.49
CA ILE A 24 8.83 9.26 9.09
C ILE A 24 9.06 7.79 9.41
N VAL A 25 9.46 7.03 8.40
CA VAL A 25 9.73 5.60 8.52
C VAL A 25 11.21 5.36 8.25
N SER A 26 11.86 4.67 9.16
CA SER A 26 13.25 4.23 8.97
C SER A 26 13.31 2.72 8.82
N GLY A 27 14.45 2.22 8.32
CA GLY A 27 14.62 0.79 8.10
C GLY A 27 13.77 0.24 6.97
N VAL A 28 13.48 1.07 5.97
CA VAL A 28 12.74 0.65 4.79
C VAL A 28 13.68 0.01 3.79
N LYS A 29 13.39 -1.21 3.39
CA LYS A 29 14.16 -1.91 2.37
C LYS A 29 13.69 -1.56 0.97
N LYS A 30 12.39 -1.43 0.80
CA LYS A 30 11.78 -1.28 -0.52
C LYS A 30 10.37 -0.74 -0.39
N ILE A 31 9.99 0.14 -1.30
CA ILE A 31 8.59 0.53 -1.45
C ILE A 31 7.97 -0.38 -2.51
N GLU A 32 6.97 -1.17 -2.09
CA GLU A 32 6.31 -2.12 -2.99
C GLU A 32 5.27 -1.44 -3.87
N SER A 33 4.47 -0.58 -3.26
CA SER A 33 3.46 0.18 -3.99
C SER A 33 3.06 1.40 -3.19
N PHE A 34 2.60 2.42 -3.89
CA PHE A 34 2.09 3.61 -3.23
C PHE A 34 1.11 4.35 -4.13
N ASP A 35 0.12 4.95 -3.50
CA ASP A 35 -0.75 5.92 -4.13
C ASP A 35 -1.11 6.96 -3.06
N ASN A 36 -2.06 7.84 -3.37
CA ASN A 36 -2.42 8.90 -2.42
C ASN A 36 -3.25 8.42 -1.23
N GLU A 37 -3.62 7.16 -1.20
CA GLU A 37 -4.43 6.58 -0.12
C GLU A 37 -3.72 5.47 0.63
N GLU A 38 -2.72 4.84 0.03
CA GLU A 38 -2.09 3.67 0.61
C GLU A 38 -0.63 3.56 0.21
N PHE A 39 0.22 3.28 1.20
CA PHE A 39 1.62 2.92 0.99
C PHE A 39 1.85 1.52 1.51
N LEU A 40 2.51 0.72 0.70
CA LEU A 40 3.00 -0.59 1.13
C LEU A 40 4.49 -0.63 0.97
N MET A 41 5.18 -0.93 2.05
CA MET A 41 6.64 -0.98 2.04
C MET A 41 7.14 -2.20 2.81
N GLU A 42 8.29 -2.68 2.38
CA GLU A 42 9.00 -3.72 3.09
C GLU A 42 10.02 -3.08 4.01
N THR A 43 9.92 -3.41 5.29
CA THR A 43 10.85 -2.92 6.30
C THR A 43 11.71 -4.07 6.85
N THR A 44 12.69 -3.74 7.67
CA THR A 44 13.52 -4.76 8.30
C THR A 44 12.73 -5.65 9.27
N LEU A 45 11.57 -5.22 9.70
CA LEU A 45 10.72 -5.97 10.63
C LEU A 45 9.42 -6.46 10.00
N GLY A 46 9.32 -6.43 8.68
CA GLY A 46 8.15 -6.94 7.98
C GLY A 46 7.53 -5.92 7.04
N PHE A 47 6.43 -6.30 6.43
CA PHE A 47 5.69 -5.40 5.55
C PHE A 47 4.83 -4.44 6.37
N LEU A 48 4.82 -3.19 5.96
CA LEU A 48 4.07 -2.13 6.62
C LEU A 48 3.11 -1.49 5.62
N ILE A 49 1.84 -1.40 5.99
CA ILE A 49 0.82 -0.70 5.22
C ILE A 49 0.45 0.57 5.96
N ILE A 50 0.53 1.69 5.26
CA ILE A 50 0.06 2.99 5.76
C ILE A 50 -1.12 3.41 4.92
N LYS A 51 -2.25 3.64 5.56
CA LYS A 51 -3.46 4.09 4.88
C LYS A 51 -3.82 5.50 5.33
N GLY A 52 -4.30 6.30 4.40
CA GLY A 52 -4.68 7.67 4.70
C GLY A 52 -5.28 8.38 3.52
N ASN A 53 -5.25 9.69 3.56
CA ASN A 53 -5.76 10.56 2.50
C ASN A 53 -4.71 11.56 2.09
N GLU A 54 -4.63 11.77 0.79
CA GLU A 54 -3.69 12.73 0.20
C GLU A 54 -2.25 12.48 0.65
N LEU A 55 -1.86 11.22 0.67
CA LEU A 55 -0.52 10.81 1.04
C LEU A 55 0.46 11.17 -0.07
N GLU A 56 1.59 11.69 0.34
CA GLU A 56 2.60 12.21 -0.58
C GLU A 56 3.98 11.95 0.02
N ILE A 57 4.92 11.51 -0.82
CA ILE A 57 6.31 11.35 -0.38
C ILE A 57 6.98 12.71 -0.37
N ILE A 58 7.47 13.13 0.79
CA ILE A 58 8.25 14.37 0.92
C ILE A 58 9.72 14.09 0.68
N LYS A 59 10.20 12.99 1.24
CA LYS A 59 11.62 12.64 1.17
C LYS A 59 11.76 11.13 1.08
N LEU A 60 12.61 10.70 0.17
CA LEU A 60 12.94 9.30 0.01
C LEU A 60 14.45 9.15 -0.02
N ASP A 61 14.98 8.50 1.01
CA ASP A 61 16.40 8.19 1.09
C ASP A 61 16.58 6.69 0.97
N THR A 62 16.81 6.22 -0.24
CA THR A 62 16.98 4.80 -0.51
C THR A 62 18.29 4.25 0.06
N TYR A 63 19.27 5.13 0.27
CA TYR A 63 20.56 4.71 0.81
C TYR A 63 20.45 4.36 2.28
N GLN A 64 19.77 5.19 3.06
CA GLN A 64 19.61 4.96 4.50
C GLN A 64 18.28 4.27 4.84
N GLY A 65 17.39 4.12 3.87
CA GLY A 65 16.10 3.50 4.10
C GLY A 65 15.13 4.37 4.87
N ASN A 66 15.19 5.69 4.67
CA ASN A 66 14.30 6.63 5.33
C ASN A 66 13.26 7.17 4.35
N VAL A 67 12.02 7.17 4.76
CA VAL A 67 10.91 7.67 3.96
C VAL A 67 10.11 8.65 4.80
N SER A 68 9.87 9.83 4.26
CA SER A 68 8.99 10.82 4.90
C SER A 68 7.75 11.01 4.06
N ILE A 69 6.60 10.81 4.67
CA ILE A 69 5.30 10.88 4.02
C ILE A 69 4.47 11.95 4.70
N LYS A 70 3.82 12.77 3.90
CA LYS A 70 2.91 13.81 4.34
C LYS A 70 1.50 13.44 3.93
N GLY A 71 0.52 13.84 4.73
CA GLY A 71 -0.88 13.60 4.46
C GLY A 71 -1.59 13.15 5.71
N ARG A 72 -2.88 12.90 5.60
CA ARG A 72 -3.64 12.43 6.74
C ARG A 72 -3.42 10.93 6.93
N ILE A 73 -2.95 10.55 8.09
CA ILE A 73 -2.68 9.16 8.43
C ILE A 73 -3.91 8.58 9.13
N ASP A 74 -4.51 7.57 8.52
CA ASP A 74 -5.68 6.91 9.09
C ASP A 74 -5.33 5.62 9.82
N SER A 75 -4.44 4.81 9.25
CA SER A 75 -4.07 3.56 9.88
C SER A 75 -2.68 3.11 9.49
N LEU A 76 -2.10 2.31 10.36
CA LEU A 76 -0.82 1.66 10.18
C LEU A 76 -1.02 0.19 10.53
N MET A 77 -0.52 -0.69 9.69
CA MET A 77 -0.65 -2.12 9.96
C MET A 77 0.55 -2.87 9.43
N TYR A 78 1.06 -3.79 10.24
CA TYR A 78 2.09 -4.71 9.81
C TYR A 78 1.46 -5.99 9.28
N LEU A 79 2.01 -6.48 8.20
CA LEU A 79 1.67 -7.80 7.68
C LEU A 79 2.77 -8.74 8.08
N ASP A 80 2.47 -9.66 8.98
CA ASP A 80 3.47 -10.55 9.54
C ASP A 80 3.47 -11.91 8.88
N GLY A 81 4.64 -12.52 8.92
CA GLY A 81 4.82 -13.90 8.58
C GLY A 81 4.82 -14.20 7.10
N ASN A 82 4.77 -15.49 6.81
CA ASN A 82 4.85 -15.99 5.45
C ASN A 82 3.59 -15.76 4.64
N GLY A 83 2.50 -15.40 5.31
CA GLY A 83 1.23 -15.10 4.66
C GLY A 83 1.09 -13.66 4.19
N SER A 84 1.98 -12.76 4.59
CA SER A 84 1.84 -11.34 4.30
C SER A 84 1.83 -11.03 2.80
N LYS A 85 2.70 -11.67 2.04
CA LYS A 85 2.71 -11.53 0.59
C LYS A 85 1.43 -12.07 -0.04
N LYS A 86 0.95 -13.20 0.47
CA LYS A 86 -0.29 -13.80 -0.01
C LYS A 86 -1.49 -12.93 0.31
N GLU A 87 -1.54 -12.38 1.52
CA GLU A 87 -2.61 -11.46 1.91
C GLU A 87 -2.61 -10.20 1.06
N LYS A 88 -1.43 -9.66 0.78
CA LYS A 88 -1.28 -8.52 -0.12
C LYS A 88 -1.78 -8.86 -1.53
N GLU A 89 -1.34 -9.97 -2.07
CA GLU A 89 -1.75 -10.42 -3.40
C GLU A 89 -3.25 -10.68 -3.44
N ASN A 90 -3.78 -11.33 -2.42
CA ASN A 90 -5.21 -11.59 -2.31
C ASN A 90 -6.02 -10.30 -2.19
N SER A 91 -5.54 -9.33 -1.42
CA SER A 91 -6.22 -8.05 -1.29
C SER A 91 -6.24 -7.29 -2.61
N PHE A 92 -5.12 -7.28 -3.31
CA PHE A 92 -5.01 -6.65 -4.63
C PHE A 92 -5.90 -7.38 -5.64
N LEU A 93 -5.85 -8.71 -5.65
CA LEU A 93 -6.66 -9.53 -6.53
C LEU A 93 -8.15 -9.36 -6.22
N ASN A 94 -8.52 -9.28 -4.94
CA ASN A 94 -9.90 -9.05 -4.55
C ASN A 94 -10.42 -7.70 -5.05
N LYS A 95 -9.60 -6.65 -4.97
CA LYS A 95 -9.96 -5.34 -5.52
C LYS A 95 -10.13 -5.39 -7.03
N LEU A 96 -9.21 -6.06 -7.72
CA LEU A 96 -9.29 -6.26 -9.15
C LEU A 96 -10.51 -7.09 -9.53
N PHE A 97 -10.79 -8.13 -8.75
CA PHE A 97 -11.94 -9.01 -8.98
C PHE A 97 -13.24 -8.26 -8.84
N LYS A 98 -13.39 -7.45 -7.81
CA LYS A 98 -14.58 -6.60 -7.63
C LYS A 98 -14.76 -5.64 -8.79
N TRP A 99 -13.67 -5.03 -9.22
CA TRP A 99 -13.69 -4.10 -10.35
C TRP A 99 -14.08 -4.82 -11.64
N TYR A 100 -13.50 -6.00 -11.87
CA TYR A 100 -13.79 -6.83 -13.05
C TYR A 100 -15.24 -7.30 -13.05
N TRP A 101 -15.76 -7.74 -11.91
CA TRP A 101 -17.15 -8.19 -11.78
C TRP A 101 -18.12 -7.04 -12.03
N ASN A 102 -17.87 -5.88 -11.50
CA ASN A 102 -18.69 -4.70 -11.74
C ASN A 102 -18.68 -4.32 -13.22
N TYR A 103 -17.50 -4.36 -13.83
CA TYR A 103 -17.34 -4.07 -15.25
C TYR A 103 -18.08 -5.11 -16.11
N LYS A 104 -17.98 -6.38 -15.76
CA LYS A 104 -18.64 -7.46 -16.49
C LYS A 104 -20.14 -7.36 -16.39
N PHE A 105 -20.66 -6.99 -15.23
CA PHE A 105 -22.09 -6.74 -15.03
C PHE A 105 -22.57 -5.58 -15.90
N TYR A 106 -21.81 -4.54 -15.95
CA TYR A 106 -22.11 -3.37 -16.76
C TYR A 106 -22.12 -3.70 -18.25
N LEU A 107 -21.14 -4.47 -18.68
CA LEU A 107 -21.06 -4.95 -20.06
C LEU A 107 -22.24 -5.84 -20.41
N TYR A 108 -22.63 -6.70 -19.51
CA TYR A 108 -23.78 -7.57 -19.69
C TYR A 108 -25.07 -6.75 -19.86
N TYR A 109 -25.23 -5.69 -19.10
CA TYR A 109 -26.37 -4.78 -19.21
C TYR A 109 -26.38 -4.07 -20.55
N ILE A 110 -25.25 -3.57 -20.98
CA ILE A 110 -25.11 -2.87 -22.28
C ILE A 110 -25.43 -3.82 -23.43
N LEU A 111 -24.86 -5.03 -23.39
CA LEU A 111 -25.13 -6.05 -24.42
C LEU A 111 -26.60 -6.46 -24.47
N SER A 112 -27.20 -6.64 -23.31
CA SER A 112 -28.62 -6.96 -23.19
C SER A 112 -29.49 -5.83 -23.78
N PHE A 113 -29.13 -4.59 -23.52
CA PHE A 113 -29.82 -3.41 -24.04
C PHE A 113 -29.66 -3.31 -25.56
N MET A 114 -28.48 -3.62 -26.07
CA MET A 114 -28.23 -3.61 -27.52
C MET A 114 -29.00 -4.71 -28.24
N VAL A 115 -29.09 -5.89 -27.66
CA VAL A 115 -29.85 -6.98 -28.22
C VAL A 115 -31.34 -6.65 -28.27
N LEU A 116 -31.86 -6.06 -27.20
CA LEU A 116 -33.24 -5.59 -27.17
C LEU A 116 -33.51 -4.51 -28.21
N TYR A 117 -32.58 -3.59 -28.35
CA TYR A 117 -32.66 -2.53 -29.37
C TYR A 117 -32.69 -3.14 -30.77
N PHE A 118 -31.87 -4.14 -31.01
CA PHE A 118 -31.79 -4.79 -32.32
C PHE A 118 -33.05 -5.62 -32.63
N ILE A 119 -33.66 -6.19 -31.63
CA ILE A 119 -34.88 -7.00 -31.80
C ILE A 119 -36.12 -6.10 -32.06
N PHE A 120 -36.18 -4.95 -31.41
CA PHE A 120 -37.32 -4.04 -31.53
C PHE A 120 -37.20 -3.02 -32.67
N TYR A 121 -36.04 -2.90 -33.29
CA TYR A 121 -35.80 -2.03 -34.44
C TYR A 121 -35.23 -2.81 -35.61
#